data_7180f61d1267292db685ab8ace9534b7
#
_entry.id   7180f61d1267292db685ab8ace9534b7
#
_cell.length_a   1.000
_cell.length_b   1.000
_cell.length_c   1.000
_cell.angle_alpha   90.00
_cell.angle_beta   90.00
_cell.angle_gamma   90.00
#
_symmetry.space_group_name_H-M   'P 1'
#
loop_
_entity.id
_entity.type
_entity.pdbx_description
1 polymer ?
#
loop_
_entity_poly.entity_id
_entity_poly.type
_entity_poly.pdbx_seq_one_letter_code
_entity_poly.pdbx_strand_id
1 'polypeptide(L)'
;MTTPRKTPRNIISVYTNAAGHTCVALFIKGVKEPVWWRTYRPSDAENISRTGELLAKLTLALPALAKKVQYPIIFQVRSPIIARILWEGHQPEKYRNLIRPLMWHGIDRLPQPVVEVAIRANPKAKALLNAPREPEEYVSIMPDQPDNTERPHP
;
A
#
# COMPACT_ATOMS: atom_id res chain seq x y z
N MET A 1 19.86 -5.39 34.41
CA MET A 1 18.57 -4.98 33.91
C MET A 1 18.55 -4.97 32.40
N THR A 2 17.56 -5.59 31.84
CA THR A 2 17.52 -5.69 30.42
C THR A 2 16.64 -4.57 29.84
N THR A 3 17.08 -4.01 28.73
CA THR A 3 16.29 -3.06 27.99
C THR A 3 15.12 -3.81 27.37
N PRO A 4 13.91 -3.27 27.48
CA PRO A 4 12.78 -3.91 26.83
C PRO A 4 13.03 -4.03 25.34
N ARG A 5 12.71 -5.15 24.77
CA ARG A 5 12.80 -5.32 23.35
C ARG A 5 11.72 -4.49 22.70
N LYS A 6 12.08 -3.82 21.63
CA LYS A 6 11.08 -3.16 20.82
C LYS A 6 10.25 -4.24 20.15
N THR A 7 8.95 -4.10 20.23
CA THR A 7 8.06 -5.01 19.53
C THR A 7 8.21 -4.78 18.03
N PRO A 8 8.38 -5.84 17.25
CA PRO A 8 8.47 -5.68 15.81
C PRO A 8 7.22 -5.05 15.23
N ARG A 9 7.38 -4.35 14.14
CA ARG A 9 6.28 -3.73 13.43
C ARG A 9 6.43 -3.98 11.94
N ASN A 10 5.31 -4.08 11.26
CA ASN A 10 5.30 -4.00 9.81
C ASN A 10 4.99 -2.57 9.41
N ILE A 11 5.62 -2.12 8.34
CA ILE A 11 5.33 -0.80 7.77
C ILE A 11 4.75 -1.01 6.39
N ILE A 12 3.53 -0.50 6.18
CA ILE A 12 2.94 -0.47 4.85
C ILE A 12 3.12 0.95 4.34
N SER A 13 3.92 1.09 3.30
CA SER A 13 4.26 2.38 2.73
C SER A 13 3.62 2.49 1.35
N VAL A 14 2.91 3.58 1.11
CA VAL A 14 2.19 3.78 -0.14
C VAL A 14 2.58 5.12 -0.73
N TYR A 15 2.88 5.11 -2.01
CA TYR A 15 3.27 6.34 -2.70
C TYR A 15 2.68 6.37 -4.10
N THR A 16 2.03 7.48 -4.46
CA THR A 16 1.51 7.71 -5.80
C THR A 16 2.20 8.93 -6.37
N ASN A 17 2.80 8.81 -7.55
CA ASN A 17 3.49 9.93 -8.17
C ASN A 17 2.50 10.82 -8.95
N ALA A 18 3.03 11.90 -9.53
CA ALA A 18 2.19 12.86 -10.24
C ALA A 18 1.50 12.25 -11.47
N ALA A 19 2.10 11.24 -12.06
CA ALA A 19 1.51 10.57 -13.21
C ALA A 19 0.47 9.51 -12.83
N GLY A 20 0.29 9.27 -11.53
CA GLY A 20 -0.73 8.32 -11.07
C GLY A 20 -0.22 6.91 -10.83
N HIS A 21 1.06 6.66 -11.04
CA HIS A 21 1.62 5.35 -10.72
C HIS A 21 1.76 5.23 -9.20
N THR A 22 1.45 4.05 -8.69
CA THR A 22 1.43 3.82 -7.24
C THR A 22 2.33 2.65 -6.88
N CYS A 23 3.07 2.79 -5.80
CA CYS A 23 3.80 1.68 -5.19
C CYS A 23 3.22 1.40 -3.81
N VAL A 24 2.95 0.14 -3.53
CA VAL A 24 2.56 -0.32 -2.20
C VAL A 24 3.64 -1.29 -1.77
N ALA A 25 4.25 -1.03 -0.62
CA ALA A 25 5.36 -1.83 -0.14
C ALA A 25 5.18 -2.20 1.32
N LEU A 26 5.63 -3.39 1.68
CA LEU A 26 5.59 -3.90 3.04
C LEU A 26 7.02 -4.08 3.52
N PHE A 27 7.32 -3.47 4.66
CA PHE A 27 8.63 -3.59 5.29
C PHE A 27 8.49 -4.10 6.71
N ILE A 28 9.57 -4.58 7.25
CA ILE A 28 9.70 -4.78 8.69
C ILE A 28 10.50 -3.59 9.20
N LYS A 29 9.99 -2.93 10.24
CA LYS A 29 10.64 -1.74 10.77
C LYS A 29 12.09 -2.05 11.14
N GLY A 30 13.02 -1.24 10.64
CA GLY A 30 14.43 -1.42 10.86
C GLY A 30 15.12 -2.31 9.84
N VAL A 31 14.36 -2.94 8.97
CA VAL A 31 14.92 -3.79 7.91
C VAL A 31 14.85 -3.02 6.60
N LYS A 32 15.96 -2.98 5.90
CA LYS A 32 16.08 -2.15 4.71
C LYS A 32 15.28 -2.69 3.53
N GLU A 33 15.32 -4.00 3.33
CA GLU A 33 14.70 -4.60 2.17
C GLU A 33 13.21 -4.81 2.39
N PRO A 34 12.37 -4.65 1.35
CA PRO A 34 10.95 -4.90 1.52
C PRO A 34 10.67 -6.40 1.61
N VAL A 35 9.64 -6.72 2.40
CA VAL A 35 9.11 -8.09 2.46
C VAL A 35 8.35 -8.39 1.17
N TRP A 36 7.65 -7.38 0.69
CA TRP A 36 6.81 -7.50 -0.49
C TRP A 36 6.57 -6.09 -1.03
N TRP A 37 6.45 -5.97 -2.35
CA TRP A 37 6.09 -4.69 -2.94
C TRP A 37 5.51 -4.91 -4.31
N ARG A 38 4.72 -3.92 -4.77
CA ARG A 38 4.10 -3.99 -6.07
C ARG A 38 3.85 -2.57 -6.57
N THR A 39 3.96 -2.40 -7.88
CA THR A 39 3.65 -1.12 -8.51
C THR A 39 2.43 -1.29 -9.39
N TYR A 40 1.69 -0.20 -9.57
CA TYR A 40 0.43 -0.20 -10.30
C TYR A 40 0.41 0.94 -11.27
N ARG A 41 -0.15 0.69 -12.43
CA ARG A 41 -0.36 1.73 -13.42
C ARG A 41 -1.52 2.62 -13.01
N PRO A 42 -1.59 3.86 -13.56
CA PRO A 42 -2.75 4.71 -13.33
C PRO A 42 -4.01 4.04 -13.84
N SER A 43 -5.13 4.35 -13.20
CA SER A 43 -6.43 3.88 -13.65
C SER A 43 -6.78 4.52 -14.98
N ASP A 44 -7.60 3.81 -15.75
CA ASP A 44 -8.10 4.36 -17.02
C ASP A 44 -9.20 5.38 -16.80
N ALA A 45 -9.74 5.45 -15.59
CA ALA A 45 -10.81 6.39 -15.28
C ALA A 45 -10.32 7.82 -15.38
N GLU A 46 -11.09 8.64 -16.06
CA GLU A 46 -10.77 10.06 -16.18
C GLU A 46 -10.91 10.75 -14.83
N ASN A 47 -10.09 11.76 -14.60
CA ASN A 47 -10.22 12.66 -13.46
C ASN A 47 -10.04 12.00 -12.10
N ILE A 48 -9.38 10.86 -12.06
CA ILE A 48 -9.07 10.28 -10.78
C ILE A 48 -7.83 10.99 -10.23
N SER A 49 -7.91 11.46 -9.00
CA SER A 49 -6.82 12.18 -8.37
C SER A 49 -5.78 11.23 -7.84
N ARG A 50 -4.61 11.77 -7.44
CA ARG A 50 -3.58 10.97 -6.80
C ARG A 50 -4.11 10.29 -5.55
N THR A 51 -4.93 10.98 -4.78
CA THR A 51 -5.56 10.39 -3.60
C THR A 51 -6.44 9.21 -3.97
N GLY A 52 -7.25 9.39 -5.01
CA GLY A 52 -8.10 8.30 -5.50
C GLY A 52 -7.30 7.11 -5.97
N GLU A 53 -6.22 7.36 -6.71
CA GLU A 53 -5.35 6.28 -7.17
C GLU A 53 -4.76 5.53 -5.98
N LEU A 54 -4.28 6.25 -4.99
CA LEU A 54 -3.69 5.63 -3.83
C LEU A 54 -4.70 4.73 -3.09
N LEU A 55 -5.90 5.24 -2.87
CA LEU A 55 -6.95 4.47 -2.19
C LEU A 55 -7.32 3.21 -2.96
N ALA A 56 -7.49 3.35 -4.27
CA ALA A 56 -7.87 2.23 -5.11
C ALA A 56 -6.78 1.15 -5.14
N LYS A 57 -5.54 1.56 -5.29
CA LYS A 57 -4.43 0.60 -5.40
C LYS A 57 -4.12 -0.04 -4.07
N LEU A 58 -4.26 0.70 -2.97
CA LEU A 58 -4.11 0.10 -1.65
C LEU A 58 -5.16 -0.99 -1.45
N THR A 59 -6.40 -0.72 -1.85
CA THR A 59 -7.45 -1.72 -1.75
C THR A 59 -7.08 -2.99 -2.53
N LEU A 60 -6.53 -2.82 -3.72
CA LEU A 60 -6.13 -3.98 -4.53
C LEU A 60 -4.96 -4.75 -3.91
N ALA A 61 -4.09 -4.06 -3.21
CA ALA A 61 -2.90 -4.68 -2.62
C ALA A 61 -3.17 -5.41 -1.31
N LEU A 62 -4.23 -5.02 -0.59
CA LEU A 62 -4.46 -5.53 0.75
C LEU A 62 -4.60 -7.04 0.86
N PRO A 63 -5.25 -7.75 -0.08
CA PRO A 63 -5.31 -9.21 0.02
C PRO A 63 -3.93 -9.87 0.02
N ALA A 64 -3.02 -9.38 -0.80
CA ALA A 64 -1.65 -9.91 -0.82
C ALA A 64 -0.90 -9.50 0.45
N LEU A 65 -1.09 -8.27 0.89
CA LEU A 65 -0.48 -7.79 2.14
C LEU A 65 -0.93 -8.62 3.34
N ALA A 66 -2.21 -8.94 3.39
CA ALA A 66 -2.76 -9.70 4.52
C ALA A 66 -2.05 -11.05 4.69
N LYS A 67 -1.58 -11.63 3.60
CA LYS A 67 -0.87 -12.91 3.64
C LYS A 67 0.58 -12.77 4.12
N LYS A 68 1.12 -11.57 4.10
CA LYS A 68 2.52 -11.34 4.39
C LYS A 68 2.76 -10.61 5.71
N VAL A 69 1.75 -9.91 6.20
CA VAL A 69 1.88 -9.14 7.44
C VAL A 69 2.02 -10.08 8.62
N GLN A 70 3.04 -9.84 9.44
CA GLN A 70 3.36 -10.68 10.60
C GLN A 70 3.27 -9.94 11.91
N TYR A 71 3.31 -8.60 11.88
CA TYR A 71 3.41 -7.77 13.08
C TYR A 71 2.41 -6.63 13.02
N PRO A 72 2.11 -6.00 14.17
CA PRO A 72 1.25 -4.82 14.16
C PRO A 72 1.75 -3.79 13.16
N ILE A 73 0.82 -3.09 12.55
CA ILE A 73 1.07 -2.34 11.32
C ILE A 73 1.18 -0.85 11.60
N ILE A 74 2.17 -0.23 10.97
CA ILE A 74 2.26 1.23 10.85
C ILE A 74 2.01 1.53 9.38
N PHE A 75 0.98 2.33 9.09
CA PHE A 75 0.84 2.87 7.75
C PHE A 75 1.70 4.11 7.64
N GLN A 76 2.47 4.20 6.58
CA GLN A 76 3.29 5.37 6.32
C GLN A 76 2.76 6.03 5.05
N VAL A 77 2.16 7.19 5.21
CA VAL A 77 1.53 7.92 4.12
C VAL A 77 2.02 9.35 4.13
N ARG A 78 2.00 9.97 2.98
CA ARG A 78 2.47 11.34 2.88
C ARG A 78 1.35 12.36 3.05
N SER A 79 0.14 11.97 2.70
CA SER A 79 -0.99 12.88 2.66
C SER A 79 -1.75 12.89 3.99
N PRO A 80 -1.98 14.08 4.59
CA PRO A 80 -2.79 14.16 5.80
C PRO A 80 -4.22 13.64 5.60
N ILE A 81 -4.81 13.83 4.42
CA ILE A 81 -6.16 13.35 4.20
C ILE A 81 -6.22 11.82 4.17
N ILE A 82 -5.19 11.17 3.60
CA ILE A 82 -5.11 9.72 3.63
C ILE A 82 -4.98 9.22 5.06
N ALA A 83 -4.17 9.90 5.87
CA ALA A 83 -4.01 9.52 7.27
C ALA A 83 -5.34 9.62 8.02
N ARG A 84 -6.12 10.67 7.77
CA ARG A 84 -7.42 10.82 8.41
C ARG A 84 -8.39 9.73 7.99
N ILE A 85 -8.34 9.34 6.72
CA ILE A 85 -9.18 8.26 6.22
C ILE A 85 -8.81 6.96 6.91
N LEU A 86 -7.53 6.64 6.97
CA LEU A 86 -7.07 5.36 7.51
C LEU A 86 -7.17 5.29 9.03
N TRP A 87 -6.97 6.41 9.72
CA TRP A 87 -6.88 6.38 11.18
C TRP A 87 -8.15 6.87 11.86
N GLU A 88 -8.76 7.94 11.34
CA GLU A 88 -9.92 8.56 11.97
C GLU A 88 -11.24 8.14 11.35
N GLY A 89 -11.20 7.34 10.30
CA GLY A 89 -12.42 6.93 9.63
C GLY A 89 -13.08 8.03 8.82
N HIS A 90 -12.32 9.08 8.50
CA HIS A 90 -12.84 10.18 7.70
C HIS A 90 -13.29 9.67 6.33
N GLN A 91 -14.47 10.07 5.89
CA GLN A 91 -15.02 9.61 4.61
C GLN A 91 -15.49 10.79 3.76
N PRO A 92 -14.54 11.50 3.12
CA PRO A 92 -14.94 12.54 2.19
C PRO A 92 -15.87 11.98 1.13
N GLU A 93 -16.94 12.70 0.84
CA GLU A 93 -17.93 12.22 -0.11
C GLU A 93 -17.32 11.87 -1.47
N LYS A 94 -16.37 12.67 -1.87
CA LYS A 94 -15.65 12.50 -3.12
C LYS A 94 -15.02 11.12 -3.26
N TYR A 95 -14.59 10.51 -2.15
CA TYR A 95 -13.87 9.23 -2.17
C TYR A 95 -14.64 8.11 -1.51
N ARG A 96 -15.89 8.33 -1.15
CA ARG A 96 -16.66 7.34 -0.39
C ARG A 96 -16.67 5.97 -1.04
N ASN A 97 -16.83 5.92 -2.35
CA ASN A 97 -16.91 4.65 -3.07
C ASN A 97 -15.58 3.89 -3.08
N LEU A 98 -14.47 4.59 -2.87
CA LEU A 98 -13.16 3.97 -2.78
C LEU A 98 -12.84 3.58 -1.34
N ILE A 99 -13.33 4.35 -0.38
CA ILE A 99 -13.02 4.13 1.03
C ILE A 99 -13.76 2.92 1.58
N ARG A 100 -15.02 2.73 1.22
CA ARG A 100 -15.81 1.63 1.75
C ARG A 100 -15.18 0.25 1.52
N PRO A 101 -14.83 -0.10 0.27
CA PRO A 101 -14.18 -1.39 0.07
C PRO A 101 -12.81 -1.47 0.73
N LEU A 102 -12.09 -0.35 0.78
CA LEU A 102 -10.79 -0.31 1.44
C LEU A 102 -10.93 -0.69 2.92
N MET A 103 -11.90 -0.13 3.61
CA MET A 103 -12.06 -0.39 5.03
C MET A 103 -12.66 -1.77 5.29
N TRP A 104 -13.78 -2.10 4.64
CA TRP A 104 -14.51 -3.33 4.96
C TRP A 104 -13.86 -4.59 4.42
N HIS A 105 -13.30 -4.52 3.21
CA HIS A 105 -12.76 -5.70 2.56
C HIS A 105 -11.26 -5.75 2.60
N GLY A 106 -10.64 -4.74 3.20
CA GLY A 106 -9.21 -4.63 3.27
C GLY A 106 -8.72 -4.45 4.68
N ILE A 107 -8.78 -3.21 5.16
CA ILE A 107 -8.15 -2.87 6.46
C ILE A 107 -8.74 -3.69 7.60
N ASP A 108 -10.07 -3.82 7.63
CA ASP A 108 -10.73 -4.54 8.71
C ASP A 108 -10.45 -6.04 8.67
N ARG A 109 -9.88 -6.53 7.58
CA ARG A 109 -9.58 -7.95 7.44
C ARG A 109 -8.09 -8.26 7.57
N LEU A 110 -7.29 -7.26 7.91
CA LEU A 110 -5.87 -7.51 8.13
C LEU A 110 -5.69 -8.38 9.37
N PRO A 111 -4.73 -9.33 9.34
CA PRO A 111 -4.52 -10.24 10.46
C PRO A 111 -3.89 -9.57 11.66
N GLN A 112 -3.33 -8.38 11.49
CA GLN A 112 -2.67 -7.64 12.53
C GLN A 112 -3.28 -6.25 12.64
N PRO A 113 -3.29 -5.67 13.84
CA PRO A 113 -3.90 -4.35 14.01
C PRO A 113 -3.04 -3.24 13.43
N VAL A 114 -3.70 -2.19 12.99
CA VAL A 114 -3.03 -0.96 12.63
C VAL A 114 -2.83 -0.18 13.92
N VAL A 115 -1.59 0.07 14.29
CA VAL A 115 -1.27 0.72 15.56
C VAL A 115 -0.86 2.17 15.38
N GLU A 116 -0.59 2.58 14.15
CA GLU A 116 -0.19 3.96 13.89
C GLU A 116 -0.36 4.27 12.41
N VAL A 117 -0.72 5.51 12.10
CA VAL A 117 -0.65 6.02 10.75
C VAL A 117 0.26 7.23 10.80
N ALA A 118 1.46 7.09 10.25
CA ALA A 118 2.48 8.12 10.29
C ALA A 118 2.43 8.94 9.00
N ILE A 119 2.36 10.26 9.17
CA ILE A 119 2.41 11.19 8.03
C ILE A 119 3.87 11.58 7.84
N ARG A 120 4.48 11.06 6.81
CA ARG A 120 5.88 11.39 6.52
C ARG A 120 6.19 11.00 5.07
N ALA A 121 7.30 11.50 4.58
CA ALA A 121 7.78 11.10 3.26
C ALA A 121 8.01 9.60 3.23
N ASN A 122 7.76 8.99 2.08
CA ASN A 122 8.03 7.56 1.90
C ASN A 122 9.09 7.34 0.82
N PRO A 123 10.36 7.66 1.15
CA PRO A 123 11.42 7.58 0.15
C PRO A 123 11.64 6.16 -0.36
N LYS A 124 11.40 5.16 0.48
CA LYS A 124 11.59 3.76 0.04
C LYS A 124 10.56 3.37 -1.00
N ALA A 125 9.29 3.70 -0.79
CA ALA A 125 8.25 3.39 -1.77
C ALA A 125 8.48 4.18 -3.05
N LYS A 126 8.88 5.44 -2.93
CA LYS A 126 9.19 6.26 -4.09
C LYS A 126 10.35 5.68 -4.88
N ALA A 127 11.39 5.22 -4.19
CA ALA A 127 12.54 4.62 -4.83
C ALA A 127 12.16 3.34 -5.58
N LEU A 128 11.31 2.51 -4.97
CA LEU A 128 10.86 1.30 -5.63
C LEU A 128 10.04 1.61 -6.88
N LEU A 129 9.22 2.65 -6.81
CA LEU A 129 8.41 3.03 -7.96
C LEU A 129 9.27 3.49 -9.12
N ASN A 130 10.36 4.18 -8.83
CA ASN A 130 11.22 4.75 -9.85
C ASN A 130 12.40 3.86 -10.23
N ALA A 131 12.56 2.72 -9.57
CA ALA A 131 13.69 1.85 -9.85
C ALA A 131 13.54 1.17 -11.20
N PRO A 132 14.64 0.90 -11.90
CA PRO A 132 14.60 0.08 -13.11
C PRO A 132 14.09 -1.31 -12.75
N ARG A 133 13.24 -1.86 -13.60
CA ARG A 133 12.66 -3.17 -13.34
C ARG A 133 12.73 -4.02 -14.59
N GLU A 134 12.80 -5.30 -14.35
CA GLU A 134 12.72 -6.24 -15.45
C GLU A 134 11.30 -6.24 -16.01
N PRO A 135 11.14 -6.49 -17.29
CA PRO A 135 9.81 -6.48 -17.89
C PRO A 135 8.81 -7.40 -17.20
N GLU A 136 9.25 -8.55 -16.74
CA GLU A 136 8.34 -9.48 -16.09
C GLU A 136 7.84 -8.94 -14.76
N GLU A 137 8.67 -8.22 -14.02
CA GLU A 137 8.22 -7.59 -12.80
C GLU A 137 7.17 -6.54 -13.10
N TYR A 138 7.38 -5.79 -14.15
CA TYR A 138 6.44 -4.77 -14.53
C TYR A 138 5.10 -5.36 -14.91
N VAL A 139 5.11 -6.47 -15.59
CA VAL A 139 3.89 -7.16 -15.98
C VAL A 139 3.17 -7.73 -14.76
N SER A 140 3.93 -8.22 -13.80
CA SER A 140 3.34 -8.87 -12.63
C SER A 140 2.55 -7.93 -11.74
N ILE A 141 2.59 -6.64 -12.01
CA ILE A 141 1.85 -5.68 -11.20
C ILE A 141 0.39 -5.56 -11.59
N MET A 142 -0.09 -6.34 -12.52
CA MET A 142 -1.50 -6.28 -12.91
C MET A 142 -2.33 -6.88 -11.79
N PRO A 143 -2.93 -6.05 -10.95
CA PRO A 143 -3.48 -6.55 -9.68
C PRO A 143 -4.80 -7.28 -9.83
N ASP A 144 -5.51 -7.04 -10.89
CA ASP A 144 -6.81 -7.66 -11.12
C ASP A 144 -6.68 -9.05 -11.72
N GLN A 145 -5.47 -9.54 -11.89
CA GLN A 145 -5.21 -10.85 -12.45
C GLN A 145 -4.45 -11.65 -11.42
N PRO A 146 -5.14 -12.29 -10.51
CA PRO A 146 -4.47 -12.94 -9.38
C PRO A 146 -3.43 -13.95 -9.80
N ASP A 147 -3.61 -14.56 -10.94
CA ASP A 147 -2.68 -15.57 -11.40
C ASP A 147 -1.76 -15.08 -12.48
N ASN A 148 -1.79 -13.80 -12.77
CA ASN A 148 -1.05 -13.33 -13.91
C ASN A 148 0.45 -13.48 -13.75
N THR A 149 0.92 -13.57 -12.53
CA THR A 149 2.34 -13.72 -12.30
C THR A 149 2.82 -15.11 -12.64
N GLU A 150 1.95 -16.07 -12.47
CA GLU A 150 2.29 -17.45 -12.83
C GLU A 150 1.90 -17.75 -14.23
N ARG A 151 1.06 -16.95 -14.80
CA ARG A 151 0.60 -17.21 -16.13
C ARG A 151 1.70 -16.99 -17.12
N PRO A 152 2.03 -17.98 -17.89
CA PRO A 152 2.90 -17.71 -19.00
C PRO A 152 2.09 -16.80 -19.88
N HIS A 153 2.55 -15.67 -20.08
CA HIS A 153 1.81 -14.80 -20.93
C HIS A 153 1.91 -15.32 -22.32
N PRO A 154 0.83 -15.63 -22.86
CA PRO A 154 0.84 -16.09 -24.21
C PRO A 154 1.42 -15.05 -25.11
#